data_8a27ff01a42b7b07940e86585a3fb9b0
#
_entry.id   8a27ff01a42b7b07940e86585a3fb9b0
#
_cell.length_a   1.000
_cell.length_b   1.000
_cell.length_c   1.000
_cell.angle_alpha   90.00
_cell.angle_beta   90.00
_cell.angle_gamma   90.00
#
_symmetry.space_group_name_H-M   'P 1'
#
loop_
_entity.id
_entity.type
_entity.pdbx_description
1 polymer ?
#
loop_
_entity_poly.entity_id
_entity_poly.type
_entity_poly.pdbx_seq_one_letter_code
_entity_poly.pdbx_strand_id
1 'polypeptide(L)'
;MLKITGYPDRYSAEPGETIAFKVSLEENDRFEARLVRVIHGDANPQGPGLKFRHIPSNADGSHPGFAQSIDAGSYMSVENFPPLDAAFTFYTMIWPTLLRRDDQTILAQWDDKSGTGVHIGLKAGGYVTVTLGGSEGVTQAVAPKAMVERQWYALAVAIDPARGTVRIDQSPVIPYAMSDDRVASEFTLSPAQAASGLMLAGTPLADATVGRHFDGKLDSPILISGLHPASLQDRLMRTPRDIELGRSLIAHWDFSRKIDTAETVDTGPYCFHGKLGNLPTRGMKGWNWTGEDHSWTRKPEHYGAIHFHSDDLYDAAWETSVEVTLPEDLPSGPYALHVSCGESDVDATREDYISFFVTPPKDPAKRGKRPKLCFLAPTCSY
;
A
#
# COMPACT_ATOMS: atom_id res chain seq x y z
N MET A 1 3.89 21.78 -8.32
CA MET A 1 4.17 20.37 -8.67
C MET A 1 5.17 20.40 -9.81
N LEU A 2 6.12 19.46 -9.88
CA LEU A 2 7.04 19.38 -11.03
C LEU A 2 6.23 19.03 -12.28
N LYS A 3 6.54 19.69 -13.40
CA LYS A 3 5.92 19.41 -14.71
C LYS A 3 6.59 18.27 -15.45
N ILE A 4 7.81 17.93 -15.03
CA ILE A 4 8.57 16.78 -15.45
C ILE A 4 9.26 16.20 -14.23
N THR A 5 9.23 14.88 -14.08
CA THR A 5 9.95 14.17 -13.03
C THR A 5 10.20 12.72 -13.46
N GLY A 6 11.11 12.03 -12.78
CA GLY A 6 11.38 10.66 -13.12
C GLY A 6 12.24 9.92 -12.11
N TYR A 7 12.47 8.64 -12.39
CA TYR A 7 13.34 7.78 -11.60
C TYR A 7 14.06 6.71 -12.46
N PRO A 8 15.22 6.21 -12.03
CA PRO A 8 15.92 5.13 -12.73
C PRO A 8 15.38 3.77 -12.29
N ASP A 9 15.54 2.74 -13.12
CA ASP A 9 15.22 1.35 -12.76
C ASP A 9 16.13 0.81 -11.64
N ARG A 10 17.28 1.42 -11.44
CA ARG A 10 18.27 1.11 -10.40
C ARG A 10 19.08 2.33 -10.00
N TYR A 11 19.43 2.44 -8.74
CA TYR A 11 20.23 3.56 -8.23
C TYR A 11 21.74 3.48 -8.56
N SER A 12 22.23 2.35 -9.07
CA SER A 12 23.64 2.24 -9.42
C SER A 12 23.88 1.28 -10.59
N ALA A 13 24.90 1.59 -11.39
CA ALA A 13 25.36 0.74 -12.49
C ALA A 13 26.87 0.85 -12.68
N GLU A 14 27.46 -0.14 -13.37
CA GLU A 14 28.86 -0.13 -13.80
C GLU A 14 29.00 0.59 -15.15
N PRO A 15 30.19 1.13 -15.49
CA PRO A 15 30.47 1.60 -16.85
C PRO A 15 30.18 0.51 -17.89
N GLY A 16 29.54 0.88 -19.00
CA GLY A 16 29.12 -0.03 -20.06
C GLY A 16 27.74 -0.70 -19.84
N GLU A 17 27.15 -0.60 -18.64
CA GLU A 17 25.78 -1.07 -18.40
C GLU A 17 24.73 -0.08 -18.91
N THR A 18 23.52 -0.58 -19.15
CA THR A 18 22.35 0.23 -19.53
C THR A 18 21.46 0.46 -18.32
N ILE A 19 21.02 1.69 -18.13
CA ILE A 19 20.02 2.11 -17.13
C ILE A 19 18.79 2.58 -17.88
N ALA A 20 17.62 2.13 -17.43
CA ALA A 20 16.32 2.61 -17.91
C ALA A 20 15.81 3.75 -17.01
N PHE A 21 15.42 4.86 -17.63
CA PHE A 21 14.81 6.00 -16.96
C PHE A 21 13.34 6.09 -17.32
N LYS A 22 12.53 6.26 -16.32
CA LYS A 22 11.09 6.38 -16.38
C LYS A 22 10.75 7.84 -16.08
N VAL A 23 10.11 8.54 -17.04
CA VAL A 23 9.85 9.98 -16.96
C VAL A 23 8.37 10.23 -17.15
N SER A 24 7.76 11.00 -16.26
CA SER A 24 6.41 11.53 -16.40
C SER A 24 6.46 12.99 -16.80
N LEU A 25 5.65 13.37 -17.78
CA LEU A 25 5.60 14.70 -18.38
C LEU A 25 4.15 15.17 -18.49
N GLU A 26 3.78 16.26 -17.79
CA GLU A 26 2.37 16.66 -17.65
C GLU A 26 1.86 17.58 -18.77
N GLU A 27 2.71 18.46 -19.32
CA GLU A 27 2.23 19.55 -20.23
C GLU A 27 2.63 19.40 -21.68
N ASN A 28 3.62 18.59 -22.02
CA ASN A 28 4.18 18.45 -23.35
C ASN A 28 4.17 16.98 -23.80
N ASP A 29 4.41 16.75 -25.08
CA ASP A 29 4.56 15.42 -25.66
C ASP A 29 6.03 15.00 -25.87
N ARG A 30 6.96 15.91 -25.57
CA ARG A 30 8.42 15.70 -25.70
C ARG A 30 9.20 16.41 -24.61
N PHE A 31 10.34 15.83 -24.23
CA PHE A 31 11.32 16.41 -23.33
C PHE A 31 12.73 16.25 -23.87
N GLU A 32 13.65 17.14 -23.49
CA GLU A 32 15.08 17.03 -23.75
C GLU A 32 15.75 16.27 -22.63
N ALA A 33 16.68 15.38 -22.98
CA ALA A 33 17.48 14.63 -22.02
C ALA A 33 18.97 14.73 -22.32
N ARG A 34 19.80 14.68 -21.27
CA ARG A 34 21.25 14.58 -21.37
C ARG A 34 21.86 13.95 -20.12
N LEU A 35 22.88 13.13 -20.30
CA LEU A 35 23.62 12.56 -19.19
C LEU A 35 24.57 13.59 -18.60
N VAL A 36 24.55 13.78 -17.28
CA VAL A 36 25.46 14.72 -16.59
C VAL A 36 26.17 14.06 -15.42
N ARG A 37 27.42 14.42 -15.19
CA ARG A 37 28.11 14.12 -13.93
C ARG A 37 27.84 15.25 -12.95
N VAL A 38 27.40 14.91 -11.73
CA VAL A 38 27.21 15.87 -10.65
C VAL A 38 28.56 16.21 -10.02
N ILE A 39 28.99 17.46 -10.15
CA ILE A 39 30.24 17.96 -9.54
C ILE A 39 29.94 18.63 -8.20
N HIS A 40 28.83 19.38 -8.12
CA HIS A 40 28.33 19.98 -6.91
C HIS A 40 26.81 20.08 -6.98
N GLY A 41 26.12 19.46 -6.03
CA GLY A 41 24.65 19.30 -6.03
C GLY A 41 23.90 20.23 -5.06
N ASP A 42 24.56 21.22 -4.44
CA ASP A 42 23.92 22.15 -3.53
C ASP A 42 23.56 23.46 -4.27
N ALA A 43 22.26 23.76 -4.29
CA ALA A 43 21.73 24.98 -4.89
C ALA A 43 21.84 26.22 -3.99
N ASN A 44 22.43 26.10 -2.78
CA ASN A 44 22.58 27.23 -1.86
C ASN A 44 23.31 28.39 -2.52
N PRO A 45 22.70 29.60 -2.63
CA PRO A 45 23.32 30.76 -3.27
C PRO A 45 24.56 31.29 -2.52
N GLN A 46 24.77 30.91 -1.26
CA GLN A 46 25.98 31.22 -0.49
C GLN A 46 27.13 30.22 -0.75
N GLY A 47 26.86 29.14 -1.45
CA GLY A 47 27.82 28.11 -1.82
C GLY A 47 28.29 28.23 -3.29
N PRO A 48 29.00 27.20 -3.80
CA PRO A 48 29.47 27.19 -5.17
C PRO A 48 28.35 27.08 -6.23
N GLY A 49 27.11 26.79 -5.80
CA GLY A 49 25.95 26.53 -6.65
C GLY A 49 26.00 25.16 -7.34
N LEU A 50 24.95 24.83 -8.07
CA LEU A 50 24.87 23.60 -8.87
C LEU A 50 25.96 23.59 -9.94
N LYS A 51 26.71 22.47 -10.04
CA LYS A 51 27.73 22.28 -11.07
C LYS A 51 27.63 20.90 -11.66
N PHE A 52 27.41 20.86 -12.97
CA PHE A 52 27.29 19.65 -13.74
C PHE A 52 28.31 19.63 -14.88
N ARG A 53 28.70 18.44 -15.31
CA ARG A 53 29.49 18.24 -16.52
C ARG A 53 28.74 17.30 -17.43
N HIS A 54 28.39 17.76 -18.62
CA HIS A 54 27.77 16.95 -19.66
C HIS A 54 28.67 15.77 -20.06
N ILE A 55 28.06 14.60 -20.22
CA ILE A 55 28.67 13.36 -20.70
C ILE A 55 27.93 12.97 -21.97
N PRO A 56 28.60 13.03 -23.15
CA PRO A 56 27.95 12.59 -24.39
C PRO A 56 27.47 11.15 -24.30
N SER A 57 26.22 10.91 -24.66
CA SER A 57 25.58 9.60 -24.57
C SER A 57 24.45 9.47 -25.58
N ASN A 58 23.90 8.27 -25.70
CA ASN A 58 22.72 8.02 -26.52
C ASN A 58 21.42 8.63 -25.95
N ALA A 59 21.48 9.21 -24.76
CA ALA A 59 20.35 9.95 -24.18
C ALA A 59 20.21 11.39 -24.70
N ASP A 60 21.28 11.93 -25.33
CA ASP A 60 21.27 13.35 -25.73
C ASP A 60 20.22 13.62 -26.83
N GLY A 61 19.31 14.52 -26.54
CA GLY A 61 18.29 14.98 -27.49
C GLY A 61 16.86 14.87 -26.99
N SER A 62 15.93 14.93 -27.92
CA SER A 62 14.49 15.00 -27.65
C SER A 62 13.86 13.62 -27.66
N HIS A 63 13.10 13.31 -26.59
CA HIS A 63 12.40 12.04 -26.38
C HIS A 63 10.88 12.25 -26.28
N PRO A 64 10.06 11.27 -26.68
CA PRO A 64 8.62 11.34 -26.43
C PRO A 64 8.34 11.22 -24.93
N GLY A 65 7.33 11.95 -24.46
CA GLY A 65 6.91 11.92 -23.06
C GLY A 65 5.39 12.04 -22.94
N PHE A 66 4.87 11.54 -21.85
CA PHE A 66 3.46 11.62 -21.49
C PHE A 66 3.31 11.55 -19.97
N ALA A 67 2.14 11.96 -19.48
CA ALA A 67 1.82 11.87 -18.07
C ALA A 67 1.66 10.41 -17.65
N GLN A 68 2.33 10.01 -16.58
CA GLN A 68 2.25 8.67 -16.01
C GLN A 68 1.65 8.76 -14.61
N SER A 69 0.60 8.01 -14.35
CA SER A 69 -0.08 7.97 -13.05
C SER A 69 0.71 7.15 -12.04
N ILE A 70 0.46 7.45 -10.77
CA ILE A 70 0.94 6.67 -9.63
C ILE A 70 -0.27 6.02 -8.97
N ASP A 71 -0.25 4.70 -8.86
CA ASP A 71 -1.25 3.93 -8.13
C ASP A 71 -0.73 3.65 -6.70
N ALA A 72 -0.87 4.66 -5.83
CA ALA A 72 -0.44 4.60 -4.45
C ALA A 72 -1.56 4.03 -3.54
N GLY A 73 -1.15 3.52 -2.40
CA GLY A 73 -2.00 2.94 -1.38
C GLY A 73 -1.88 1.43 -1.30
N SER A 74 -1.72 0.93 -0.07
CA SER A 74 -1.56 -0.50 0.15
C SER A 74 -2.88 -1.21 0.43
N TYR A 75 -2.92 -2.48 0.07
CA TYR A 75 -4.10 -3.36 0.21
C TYR A 75 -3.69 -4.82 0.26
N MET A 76 -4.64 -5.69 0.58
CA MET A 76 -4.53 -7.14 0.42
C MET A 76 -5.60 -7.62 -0.56
N SER A 77 -5.22 -8.36 -1.58
CA SER A 77 -6.14 -9.04 -2.50
C SER A 77 -6.15 -10.54 -2.28
N VAL A 78 -7.30 -11.16 -2.43
CA VAL A 78 -7.47 -12.63 -2.42
C VAL A 78 -8.06 -13.04 -3.74
N GLU A 79 -7.24 -13.69 -4.57
CA GLU A 79 -7.66 -14.17 -5.88
C GLU A 79 -8.63 -15.35 -5.76
N ASN A 80 -9.56 -15.46 -6.70
CA ASN A 80 -10.54 -16.56 -6.80
C ASN A 80 -11.35 -16.80 -5.50
N PHE A 81 -11.56 -15.77 -4.70
CA PHE A 81 -12.42 -15.87 -3.52
C PHE A 81 -13.90 -16.02 -3.96
N PRO A 82 -14.65 -16.97 -3.39
CA PRO A 82 -16.03 -17.20 -3.79
C PRO A 82 -16.93 -16.02 -3.41
N PRO A 83 -18.08 -15.86 -4.11
CA PRO A 83 -19.06 -14.83 -3.76
C PRO A 83 -19.56 -14.97 -2.33
N LEU A 84 -19.68 -13.87 -1.62
CA LEU A 84 -20.31 -13.76 -0.28
C LEU A 84 -21.83 -13.52 -0.45
N ASP A 85 -22.54 -14.51 -0.99
CA ASP A 85 -23.99 -14.48 -1.27
C ASP A 85 -24.84 -15.06 -0.13
N ALA A 86 -24.24 -15.83 0.75
CA ALA A 86 -24.86 -16.38 1.96
C ALA A 86 -24.47 -15.59 3.22
N ALA A 87 -25.22 -15.78 4.30
CA ALA A 87 -24.93 -15.14 5.57
C ALA A 87 -23.51 -15.48 6.07
N PHE A 88 -22.79 -14.48 6.53
CA PHE A 88 -21.44 -14.60 7.08
C PHE A 88 -21.19 -13.61 8.23
N THR A 89 -20.12 -13.86 8.97
CA THR A 89 -19.62 -12.91 9.98
C THR A 89 -18.12 -12.68 9.73
N PHE A 90 -17.75 -11.41 9.64
CA PHE A 90 -16.39 -10.95 9.56
C PHE A 90 -15.92 -10.44 10.91
N TYR A 91 -14.75 -10.89 11.36
CA TYR A 91 -14.07 -10.40 12.55
C TYR A 91 -12.69 -9.88 12.19
N THR A 92 -12.27 -8.78 12.81
CA THR A 92 -10.90 -8.28 12.75
C THR A 92 -10.56 -7.42 13.96
N MET A 93 -9.29 -7.35 14.30
CA MET A 93 -8.77 -6.31 15.18
C MET A 93 -8.35 -5.14 14.31
N ILE A 94 -8.75 -3.93 14.67
CA ILE A 94 -8.54 -2.71 13.89
C ILE A 94 -7.97 -1.58 14.76
N TRP A 95 -7.01 -0.83 14.22
CA TRP A 95 -6.34 0.30 14.87
C TRP A 95 -6.19 1.45 13.87
N PRO A 96 -7.20 2.32 13.73
CA PRO A 96 -7.23 3.36 12.71
C PRO A 96 -6.25 4.50 13.04
N THR A 97 -5.66 5.14 12.02
CA THR A 97 -4.69 6.22 12.16
C THR A 97 -5.09 7.53 11.51
N LEU A 98 -6.05 7.53 10.58
CA LEU A 98 -6.41 8.72 9.81
C LEU A 98 -7.93 8.82 9.63
N LEU A 99 -8.64 9.11 10.71
CA LEU A 99 -10.11 9.13 10.73
C LEU A 99 -10.74 10.36 10.04
N ARG A 100 -9.96 11.37 9.65
CA ARG A 100 -10.45 12.53 8.89
C ARG A 100 -10.77 12.20 7.42
N ARG A 101 -10.20 11.11 6.87
CA ARG A 101 -10.49 10.65 5.52
C ARG A 101 -11.84 9.94 5.48
N ASP A 102 -12.58 10.22 4.43
CA ASP A 102 -13.82 9.51 4.14
C ASP A 102 -13.55 8.27 3.28
N ASP A 103 -14.51 7.34 3.29
CA ASP A 103 -14.57 6.19 2.42
C ASP A 103 -13.31 5.29 2.43
N GLN A 104 -12.94 4.81 3.63
CA GLN A 104 -11.86 3.87 3.81
C GLN A 104 -12.39 2.43 3.88
N THR A 105 -11.76 1.50 3.18
CA THR A 105 -12.17 0.09 3.12
C THR A 105 -11.52 -0.75 4.19
N ILE A 106 -12.31 -1.53 4.93
CA ILE A 106 -11.80 -2.59 5.80
C ILE A 106 -11.82 -3.92 5.04
N LEU A 107 -12.98 -4.27 4.46
CA LEU A 107 -13.18 -5.44 3.60
C LEU A 107 -14.12 -5.08 2.46
N ALA A 108 -13.79 -5.49 1.24
CA ALA A 108 -14.65 -5.33 0.07
C ALA A 108 -14.70 -6.61 -0.77
N GLN A 109 -15.91 -7.00 -1.10
CA GLN A 109 -16.24 -7.80 -2.26
C GLN A 109 -17.22 -6.98 -3.06
N TRP A 110 -16.70 -6.11 -3.94
CA TRP A 110 -17.42 -5.01 -4.56
C TRP A 110 -17.08 -4.87 -6.04
N ASP A 111 -18.10 -4.71 -6.86
CA ASP A 111 -17.96 -4.28 -8.24
C ASP A 111 -18.40 -2.82 -8.36
N ASP A 112 -17.45 -1.93 -8.56
CA ASP A 112 -17.66 -0.49 -8.61
C ASP A 112 -18.41 -0.03 -9.88
N LYS A 113 -18.35 -0.79 -10.98
CA LYS A 113 -19.06 -0.49 -12.21
C LYS A 113 -20.56 -0.71 -12.09
N SER A 114 -20.96 -1.80 -11.46
CA SER A 114 -22.36 -2.14 -11.24
C SER A 114 -22.92 -1.61 -9.93
N GLY A 115 -22.05 -1.21 -8.98
CA GLY A 115 -22.43 -0.84 -7.63
C GLY A 115 -23.01 -2.02 -6.86
N THR A 116 -22.48 -3.24 -7.06
CA THR A 116 -22.98 -4.46 -6.42
C THR A 116 -21.95 -5.08 -5.50
N GLY A 117 -22.41 -5.78 -4.46
CA GLY A 117 -21.56 -6.49 -3.51
C GLY A 117 -21.72 -6.03 -2.08
N VAL A 118 -20.67 -6.32 -1.29
CA VAL A 118 -20.57 -5.99 0.14
C VAL A 118 -19.29 -5.19 0.37
N HIS A 119 -19.42 -4.07 1.09
CA HIS A 119 -18.32 -3.22 1.49
C HIS A 119 -18.44 -2.88 2.98
N ILE A 120 -17.40 -3.18 3.75
CA ILE A 120 -17.24 -2.80 5.16
C ILE A 120 -16.13 -1.75 5.20
N GLY A 121 -16.40 -0.59 5.77
CA GLY A 121 -15.45 0.52 5.75
C GLY A 121 -15.56 1.48 6.92
N LEU A 122 -14.84 2.59 6.82
CA LEU A 122 -14.92 3.73 7.73
C LEU A 122 -15.31 5.00 6.96
N LYS A 123 -16.28 5.70 7.49
CA LYS A 123 -16.61 7.08 7.10
C LYS A 123 -15.75 8.07 7.90
N ALA A 124 -15.57 9.28 7.34
CA ALA A 124 -14.92 10.39 8.04
C ALA A 124 -15.44 10.58 9.46
N GLY A 125 -14.52 10.77 10.41
CA GLY A 125 -14.81 10.80 11.84
C GLY A 125 -14.73 9.43 12.52
N GLY A 126 -14.47 8.33 11.81
CA GLY A 126 -14.24 7.01 12.41
C GLY A 126 -15.47 6.14 12.60
N TYR A 127 -16.54 6.40 11.87
CA TYR A 127 -17.77 5.61 11.93
C TYR A 127 -17.67 4.38 11.01
N VAL A 128 -17.87 3.20 11.59
CA VAL A 128 -17.95 1.96 10.79
C VAL A 128 -19.15 2.00 9.89
N THR A 129 -18.97 1.64 8.64
CA THR A 129 -20.02 1.55 7.62
C THR A 129 -20.12 0.15 7.05
N VAL A 130 -21.32 -0.26 6.69
CA VAL A 130 -21.58 -1.45 5.87
C VAL A 130 -22.46 -1.02 4.71
N THR A 131 -21.95 -1.21 3.50
CA THR A 131 -22.65 -0.89 2.26
C THR A 131 -23.03 -2.18 1.55
N LEU A 132 -24.29 -2.31 1.17
CA LEU A 132 -24.81 -3.40 0.35
C LEU A 132 -25.31 -2.83 -0.96
N GLY A 133 -24.87 -3.43 -2.07
CA GLY A 133 -25.27 -3.04 -3.41
C GLY A 133 -25.92 -4.20 -4.16
N GLY A 134 -27.05 -3.94 -4.80
CA GLY A 134 -27.83 -4.94 -5.52
C GLY A 134 -28.80 -4.33 -6.51
N SER A 135 -29.76 -5.11 -6.98
CA SER A 135 -30.75 -4.68 -7.99
C SER A 135 -31.63 -3.51 -7.57
N GLU A 136 -31.78 -3.28 -6.26
CA GLU A 136 -32.55 -2.16 -5.69
C GLU A 136 -31.69 -0.91 -5.46
N GLY A 137 -30.42 -0.93 -5.86
CA GLY A 137 -29.44 0.12 -5.68
C GLY A 137 -28.52 -0.12 -4.49
N VAL A 138 -27.85 0.94 -4.03
CA VAL A 138 -26.84 0.91 -2.97
C VAL A 138 -27.47 1.46 -1.68
N THR A 139 -27.35 0.70 -0.59
CA THR A 139 -27.80 1.11 0.74
C THR A 139 -26.69 0.97 1.76
N GLN A 140 -26.64 1.84 2.78
CA GLN A 140 -25.57 1.89 3.76
C GLN A 140 -26.09 1.99 5.19
N ALA A 141 -25.53 1.15 6.06
CA ALA A 141 -25.63 1.30 7.52
C ALA A 141 -24.39 2.05 8.03
N VAL A 142 -24.60 2.91 9.03
CA VAL A 142 -23.54 3.66 9.70
C VAL A 142 -23.63 3.39 11.20
N ALA A 143 -22.54 2.97 11.82
CA ALA A 143 -22.46 2.76 13.26
C ALA A 143 -22.77 4.08 14.00
N PRO A 144 -23.52 4.05 15.12
CA PRO A 144 -23.95 5.27 15.82
C PRO A 144 -22.81 5.98 16.58
N LYS A 145 -21.65 5.33 16.76
CA LYS A 145 -20.51 5.87 17.50
C LYS A 145 -19.22 5.62 16.74
N ALA A 146 -18.31 6.59 16.82
CA ALA A 146 -17.03 6.58 16.16
C ALA A 146 -15.97 5.78 16.92
N MET A 147 -15.00 5.23 16.20
CA MET A 147 -13.71 4.83 16.73
C MET A 147 -12.84 6.05 17.04
N VAL A 148 -11.86 5.88 17.90
CA VAL A 148 -10.82 6.87 18.22
C VAL A 148 -9.51 6.45 17.53
N GLU A 149 -8.77 7.40 16.98
CA GLU A 149 -7.48 7.14 16.37
C GLU A 149 -6.50 6.51 17.37
N ARG A 150 -5.67 5.60 16.85
CA ARG A 150 -4.58 4.96 17.59
C ARG A 150 -5.04 4.17 18.81
N GLN A 151 -6.22 3.58 18.71
CA GLN A 151 -6.77 2.65 19.70
C GLN A 151 -7.20 1.34 19.02
N TRP A 152 -6.90 0.21 19.66
CA TRP A 152 -7.35 -1.09 19.18
C TRP A 152 -8.82 -1.34 19.49
N TYR A 153 -9.55 -1.79 18.48
CA TYR A 153 -10.92 -2.27 18.57
C TYR A 153 -11.03 -3.70 18.09
N ALA A 154 -11.87 -4.47 18.76
CA ALA A 154 -12.46 -5.68 18.23
C ALA A 154 -13.68 -5.29 17.40
N LEU A 155 -13.66 -5.57 16.11
CA LEU A 155 -14.75 -5.32 15.18
C LEU A 155 -15.34 -6.66 14.72
N ALA A 156 -16.66 -6.80 14.89
CA ALA A 156 -17.43 -7.92 14.34
C ALA A 156 -18.59 -7.38 13.50
N VAL A 157 -18.69 -7.86 12.26
CA VAL A 157 -19.77 -7.46 11.34
C VAL A 157 -20.43 -8.73 10.81
N ALA A 158 -21.69 -8.96 11.20
CA ALA A 158 -22.49 -10.07 10.72
C ALA A 158 -23.46 -9.57 9.64
N ILE A 159 -23.47 -10.23 8.50
CA ILE A 159 -24.23 -9.81 7.31
C ILE A 159 -24.99 -11.02 6.74
N ASP A 160 -26.27 -10.84 6.45
CA ASP A 160 -27.05 -11.69 5.55
C ASP A 160 -27.32 -10.88 4.27
N PRO A 161 -26.52 -11.06 3.21
CA PRO A 161 -26.64 -10.26 2.00
C PRO A 161 -28.00 -10.46 1.30
N ALA A 162 -28.54 -11.67 1.35
CA ALA A 162 -29.82 -11.98 0.70
C ALA A 162 -31.01 -11.34 1.39
N ARG A 163 -30.93 -11.09 2.70
CA ARG A 163 -31.98 -10.45 3.48
C ARG A 163 -31.70 -8.97 3.79
N GLY A 164 -30.50 -8.48 3.50
CA GLY A 164 -30.08 -7.13 3.86
C GLY A 164 -29.91 -6.92 5.36
N THR A 165 -29.81 -7.97 6.18
CA THR A 165 -29.62 -7.82 7.61
C THR A 165 -28.16 -7.61 7.93
N VAL A 166 -27.86 -6.58 8.71
CA VAL A 166 -26.51 -6.20 9.12
C VAL A 166 -26.47 -5.97 10.62
N ARG A 167 -25.47 -6.55 11.30
CA ARG A 167 -25.14 -6.24 12.69
C ARG A 167 -23.70 -5.77 12.78
N ILE A 168 -23.47 -4.65 13.46
CA ILE A 168 -22.15 -4.08 13.73
C ILE A 168 -21.91 -4.12 15.23
N ASP A 169 -20.88 -4.82 15.65
CA ASP A 169 -20.35 -4.82 17.02
C ASP A 169 -18.93 -4.26 17.01
N GLN A 170 -18.70 -3.19 17.78
CA GLN A 170 -17.43 -2.50 17.95
C GLN A 170 -17.11 -2.40 19.43
N SER A 171 -15.94 -2.86 19.84
CA SER A 171 -15.52 -2.80 21.24
C SER A 171 -14.05 -2.41 21.37
N PRO A 172 -13.71 -1.33 22.13
CA PRO A 172 -12.32 -1.02 22.42
C PRO A 172 -11.67 -2.16 23.22
N VAL A 173 -10.43 -2.51 22.86
CA VAL A 173 -9.64 -3.55 23.57
C VAL A 173 -9.30 -3.08 24.97
N ILE A 174 -8.94 -1.81 25.10
CA ILE A 174 -8.70 -1.13 26.38
C ILE A 174 -9.74 -0.04 26.52
N PRO A 175 -10.83 -0.27 27.27
CA PRO A 175 -11.85 0.75 27.47
C PRO A 175 -11.33 1.85 28.41
N TYR A 176 -11.42 3.08 27.98
CA TYR A 176 -11.24 4.24 28.85
C TYR A 176 -12.55 4.59 29.53
N ALA A 177 -12.50 4.95 30.80
CA ALA A 177 -13.71 5.23 31.61
C ALA A 177 -14.61 6.35 31.05
N MET A 178 -14.05 7.23 30.22
CA MET A 178 -14.74 8.36 29.59
C MET A 178 -15.15 8.10 28.13
N SER A 179 -14.73 6.98 27.52
CA SER A 179 -15.07 6.69 26.13
C SER A 179 -16.43 6.03 26.01
N ASP A 180 -17.25 6.54 25.10
CA ASP A 180 -18.55 5.98 24.72
C ASP A 180 -18.51 5.52 23.25
N ASP A 181 -17.58 4.65 22.95
CA ASP A 181 -17.25 4.15 21.61
C ASP A 181 -17.64 2.68 21.36
N ARG A 182 -18.38 2.06 22.30
CA ARG A 182 -18.97 0.74 22.08
C ARG A 182 -20.20 0.81 21.20
N VAL A 183 -20.28 -0.10 20.24
CA VAL A 183 -21.43 -0.27 19.35
C VAL A 183 -21.90 -1.72 19.43
N ALA A 184 -23.21 -1.90 19.47
CA ALA A 184 -23.93 -3.15 19.20
C ALA A 184 -25.25 -2.75 18.53
N SER A 185 -25.27 -2.70 17.20
CA SER A 185 -26.41 -2.15 16.43
C SER A 185 -26.77 -3.07 15.27
N GLU A 186 -28.08 -3.19 15.03
CA GLU A 186 -28.64 -3.96 13.91
C GLU A 186 -29.32 -3.00 12.93
N PHE A 187 -29.23 -3.33 11.63
CA PHE A 187 -29.74 -2.57 10.53
C PHE A 187 -30.43 -3.50 9.51
N THR A 188 -31.36 -2.94 8.78
CA THR A 188 -31.97 -3.60 7.61
C THR A 188 -31.70 -2.71 6.39
N LEU A 189 -31.05 -3.29 5.39
CA LEU A 189 -30.68 -2.67 4.12
C LEU A 189 -31.37 -3.41 2.98
N SER A 190 -31.27 -2.89 1.75
CA SER A 190 -31.68 -3.68 0.57
C SER A 190 -30.73 -4.86 0.35
N PRO A 191 -31.23 -5.98 -0.19
CA PRO A 191 -30.41 -7.14 -0.48
C PRO A 191 -29.24 -6.84 -1.41
N ALA A 192 -28.09 -7.45 -1.13
CA ALA A 192 -26.90 -7.33 -1.98
C ALA A 192 -26.94 -8.37 -3.11
N GLN A 193 -26.35 -7.99 -4.23
CA GLN A 193 -26.00 -8.91 -5.31
C GLN A 193 -24.51 -9.26 -5.17
N ALA A 194 -24.18 -10.53 -5.31
CA ALA A 194 -22.80 -10.99 -5.17
C ALA A 194 -21.86 -10.37 -6.21
N ALA A 195 -20.66 -10.03 -5.76
CA ALA A 195 -19.52 -9.63 -6.60
C ALA A 195 -18.42 -10.70 -6.55
N SER A 196 -17.34 -10.53 -7.28
CA SER A 196 -16.19 -11.45 -7.31
C SER A 196 -14.95 -10.80 -6.70
N GLY A 197 -14.00 -11.65 -6.28
CA GLY A 197 -12.77 -11.21 -5.64
C GLY A 197 -13.01 -10.75 -4.20
N LEU A 198 -11.96 -10.64 -3.42
CA LEU A 198 -12.01 -10.10 -2.06
C LEU A 198 -10.78 -9.23 -1.83
N MET A 199 -10.99 -8.06 -1.24
CA MET A 199 -9.92 -7.18 -0.82
C MET A 199 -10.08 -6.76 0.65
N LEU A 200 -8.95 -6.54 1.32
CA LEU A 200 -8.88 -5.83 2.59
C LEU A 200 -8.03 -4.57 2.40
N ALA A 201 -8.41 -3.53 3.13
CA ALA A 201 -7.73 -2.23 3.13
C ALA A 201 -7.73 -1.50 1.77
N GLY A 202 -8.53 -1.93 0.82
CA GLY A 202 -8.71 -1.30 -0.49
C GLY A 202 -9.91 -1.88 -1.23
N THR A 203 -10.41 -1.17 -2.24
CA THR A 203 -11.54 -1.57 -3.09
C THR A 203 -11.14 -1.45 -4.55
N PRO A 204 -11.45 -2.46 -5.41
CA PRO A 204 -11.25 -2.32 -6.83
C PRO A 204 -12.20 -1.26 -7.39
N LEU A 205 -11.67 -0.33 -8.19
CA LEU A 205 -12.44 0.74 -8.83
C LEU A 205 -12.81 0.38 -10.28
N ALA A 206 -13.73 1.16 -10.85
CA ALA A 206 -14.25 0.95 -12.18
C ALA A 206 -13.20 1.03 -13.30
N ASP A 207 -12.10 1.75 -13.09
CA ASP A 207 -10.96 1.89 -14.00
C ASP A 207 -9.88 0.82 -13.83
N ALA A 208 -10.15 -0.21 -13.00
CA ALA A 208 -9.25 -1.29 -12.64
C ALA A 208 -8.08 -0.91 -11.72
N THR A 209 -8.06 0.32 -11.18
CA THR A 209 -7.17 0.69 -10.08
C THR A 209 -7.73 0.23 -8.73
N VAL A 210 -6.96 0.36 -7.67
CA VAL A 210 -7.43 0.14 -6.29
C VAL A 210 -7.51 1.47 -5.58
N GLY A 211 -8.62 1.73 -4.90
CA GLY A 211 -8.83 2.96 -4.16
C GLY A 211 -9.47 2.73 -2.80
N ARG A 212 -9.97 3.78 -2.16
CA ARG A 212 -10.61 3.74 -0.84
C ARG A 212 -9.72 3.05 0.21
N HIS A 213 -8.42 3.27 0.12
CA HIS A 213 -7.44 2.62 0.99
C HIS A 213 -7.68 2.94 2.47
N PHE A 214 -7.43 1.95 3.32
CA PHE A 214 -7.48 2.10 4.76
C PHE A 214 -6.16 2.64 5.31
N ASP A 215 -6.23 3.60 6.22
CA ASP A 215 -5.09 4.10 6.97
C ASP A 215 -5.16 3.57 8.41
N GLY A 216 -4.36 2.56 8.71
CA GLY A 216 -4.37 1.94 10.03
C GLY A 216 -3.88 0.50 10.02
N LYS A 217 -3.97 -0.15 11.18
CA LYS A 217 -3.58 -1.55 11.32
C LYS A 217 -4.79 -2.46 11.31
N LEU A 218 -4.66 -3.57 10.60
CA LEU A 218 -5.53 -4.74 10.72
C LEU A 218 -4.72 -5.90 11.28
N ASP A 219 -5.38 -6.73 12.10
CA ASP A 219 -4.79 -7.93 12.67
C ASP A 219 -5.85 -9.04 12.73
N SER A 220 -5.44 -10.26 12.44
CA SER A 220 -6.25 -11.48 12.53
C SER A 220 -7.65 -11.38 11.91
N PRO A 221 -7.80 -11.01 10.62
CA PRO A 221 -9.09 -11.02 9.97
C PRO A 221 -9.60 -12.45 9.79
N ILE A 222 -10.89 -12.69 10.12
CA ILE A 222 -11.54 -14.00 10.10
C ILE A 222 -12.90 -13.86 9.42
N LEU A 223 -13.21 -14.80 8.52
CA LEU A 223 -14.53 -14.96 7.91
C LEU A 223 -15.13 -16.31 8.30
N ILE A 224 -16.39 -16.29 8.79
CA ILE A 224 -17.13 -17.47 9.22
C ILE A 224 -18.50 -17.46 8.54
N SER A 225 -18.92 -18.59 8.03
CA SER A 225 -20.28 -18.79 7.49
C SER A 225 -21.34 -18.69 8.59
N GLY A 226 -22.42 -17.97 8.31
CA GLY A 226 -23.52 -17.75 9.24
C GLY A 226 -23.39 -16.48 10.09
N LEU A 227 -24.48 -16.14 10.77
CA LEU A 227 -24.53 -14.98 11.67
C LEU A 227 -24.09 -15.40 13.07
N HIS A 228 -22.97 -14.88 13.52
CA HIS A 228 -22.39 -15.19 14.82
C HIS A 228 -22.30 -13.95 15.72
N PRO A 229 -22.39 -14.12 17.06
CA PRO A 229 -22.27 -12.99 17.98
C PRO A 229 -20.83 -12.50 18.13
N ALA A 230 -20.64 -11.25 18.53
CA ALA A 230 -19.33 -10.66 18.80
C ALA A 230 -18.53 -11.43 19.87
N SER A 231 -19.20 -12.08 20.81
CA SER A 231 -18.55 -12.88 21.86
C SER A 231 -17.74 -14.07 21.30
N LEU A 232 -18.02 -14.52 20.07
CA LEU A 232 -17.22 -15.52 19.40
C LEU A 232 -15.84 -14.97 19.04
N GLN A 233 -15.70 -13.70 18.69
CA GLN A 233 -14.43 -13.06 18.41
C GLN A 233 -13.46 -13.15 19.59
N ASP A 234 -13.91 -12.85 20.80
CA ASP A 234 -13.08 -12.93 22.01
C ASP A 234 -12.52 -14.34 22.21
N ARG A 235 -13.33 -15.36 21.93
CA ARG A 235 -12.90 -16.76 22.01
C ARG A 235 -11.90 -17.12 20.92
N LEU A 236 -12.14 -16.71 19.68
CA LEU A 236 -11.25 -16.95 18.55
C LEU A 236 -9.86 -16.30 18.77
N MET A 237 -9.84 -15.11 19.36
CA MET A 237 -8.61 -14.38 19.61
C MET A 237 -7.81 -14.92 20.80
N ARG A 238 -8.48 -15.40 21.85
CA ARG A 238 -7.82 -15.89 23.08
C ARG A 238 -7.44 -17.36 23.02
N THR A 239 -8.29 -18.18 22.42
CA THR A 239 -8.14 -19.64 22.37
C THR A 239 -8.49 -20.20 20.98
N PRO A 240 -7.76 -19.78 19.92
CA PRO A 240 -8.12 -20.16 18.55
C PRO A 240 -8.06 -21.67 18.30
N ARG A 241 -7.27 -22.41 19.09
CA ARG A 241 -7.15 -23.89 18.99
C ARG A 241 -8.28 -24.66 19.66
N ASP A 242 -9.04 -24.03 20.55
CA ASP A 242 -10.09 -24.67 21.33
C ASP A 242 -11.47 -24.56 20.66
N ILE A 243 -11.55 -23.93 19.50
CA ILE A 243 -12.80 -23.70 18.80
C ILE A 243 -12.81 -24.53 17.52
N GLU A 244 -13.57 -25.58 17.52
CA GLU A 244 -13.87 -26.36 16.32
C GLU A 244 -14.92 -25.62 15.49
N LEU A 245 -14.48 -24.77 14.55
CA LEU A 245 -15.37 -24.10 13.59
C LEU A 245 -15.69 -25.01 12.40
N GLY A 246 -14.88 -26.04 12.19
CA GLY A 246 -15.08 -26.98 11.10
C GLY A 246 -15.24 -26.31 9.77
N ARG A 247 -16.27 -26.69 9.01
CA ARG A 247 -16.57 -26.12 7.68
C ARG A 247 -17.20 -24.73 7.74
N SER A 248 -17.56 -24.22 8.91
CA SER A 248 -18.07 -22.83 9.03
C SER A 248 -16.97 -21.79 8.95
N LEU A 249 -15.72 -22.15 9.22
CA LEU A 249 -14.57 -21.27 8.97
C LEU A 249 -14.35 -21.13 7.45
N ILE A 250 -14.52 -19.93 6.91
CA ILE A 250 -14.26 -19.64 5.50
C ILE A 250 -12.79 -19.30 5.32
N ALA A 251 -12.27 -18.34 6.10
CA ALA A 251 -10.87 -17.93 6.06
C ALA A 251 -10.41 -17.35 7.41
N HIS A 252 -9.13 -17.54 7.73
CA HIS A 252 -8.45 -16.89 8.84
C HIS A 252 -7.05 -16.50 8.42
N TRP A 253 -6.83 -15.23 8.13
CA TRP A 253 -5.53 -14.69 7.72
C TRP A 253 -4.68 -14.41 8.95
N ASP A 254 -3.72 -15.30 9.19
CA ASP A 254 -2.71 -15.15 10.24
C ASP A 254 -1.54 -14.32 9.74
N PHE A 255 -1.58 -13.01 9.98
CA PHE A 255 -0.58 -12.05 9.54
C PHE A 255 0.76 -12.17 10.26
N SER A 256 0.83 -12.96 11.32
CA SER A 256 2.10 -13.27 12.00
C SER A 256 2.97 -14.28 11.24
N ARG A 257 2.42 -14.89 10.17
CA ARG A 257 3.15 -15.81 9.30
C ARG A 257 3.71 -15.13 8.07
N LYS A 258 4.89 -15.58 7.62
CA LYS A 258 5.57 -15.01 6.44
C LYS A 258 5.70 -13.48 6.50
N ILE A 259 6.03 -12.93 7.66
CA ILE A 259 6.11 -11.47 7.90
C ILE A 259 7.08 -10.78 6.93
N ASP A 260 8.10 -11.47 6.48
CA ASP A 260 9.16 -11.00 5.56
C ASP A 260 8.78 -11.11 4.06
N THR A 261 7.52 -11.39 3.74
CA THR A 261 7.05 -11.55 2.37
C THR A 261 5.84 -10.65 2.07
N ALA A 262 5.46 -10.56 0.80
CA ALA A 262 4.22 -9.89 0.35
C ALA A 262 2.99 -10.83 0.37
N GLU A 263 3.10 -12.02 0.98
CA GLU A 263 2.00 -12.97 1.09
C GLU A 263 1.38 -12.93 2.49
N THR A 264 0.07 -13.16 2.58
CA THR A 264 -0.64 -13.42 3.85
C THR A 264 -1.17 -14.84 3.86
N VAL A 265 -0.99 -15.53 4.99
CA VAL A 265 -1.34 -16.94 5.09
C VAL A 265 -2.75 -17.09 5.65
N ASP A 266 -3.66 -17.65 4.84
CA ASP A 266 -4.91 -18.19 5.35
C ASP A 266 -4.64 -19.56 6.03
N THR A 267 -5.03 -19.66 7.27
CA THR A 267 -4.95 -20.91 8.08
C THR A 267 -6.26 -21.68 8.09
N GLY A 268 -7.28 -21.19 7.39
CA GLY A 268 -8.55 -21.84 7.19
C GLY A 268 -8.47 -23.05 6.25
N PRO A 269 -9.57 -23.79 6.10
CA PRO A 269 -9.58 -25.06 5.38
C PRO A 269 -9.45 -24.91 3.86
N TYR A 270 -9.64 -23.72 3.30
CA TYR A 270 -9.67 -23.47 1.85
C TYR A 270 -8.41 -22.82 1.29
N CYS A 271 -7.47 -22.40 2.15
CA CYS A 271 -6.20 -21.80 1.78
C CYS A 271 -6.35 -20.56 0.86
N PHE A 272 -7.28 -19.67 1.14
CA PHE A 272 -7.46 -18.39 0.47
C PHE A 272 -6.35 -17.40 0.85
N HIS A 273 -5.11 -17.72 0.50
CA HIS A 273 -3.96 -16.86 0.76
C HIS A 273 -4.14 -15.50 0.08
N GLY A 274 -3.66 -14.44 0.73
CA GLY A 274 -3.72 -13.09 0.18
C GLY A 274 -2.36 -12.61 -0.30
N LYS A 275 -2.40 -11.63 -1.22
CA LYS A 275 -1.24 -10.93 -1.75
C LYS A 275 -1.33 -9.45 -1.40
N LEU A 276 -0.24 -8.89 -0.90
CA LEU A 276 -0.14 -7.47 -0.53
C LEU A 276 0.30 -6.63 -1.73
N GLY A 277 -0.49 -5.61 -2.04
CA GLY A 277 -0.13 -4.56 -2.99
C GLY A 277 0.58 -3.41 -2.28
N ASN A 278 1.53 -2.76 -2.96
CA ASN A 278 2.31 -1.62 -2.49
C ASN A 278 3.01 -1.80 -1.13
N LEU A 279 3.32 -3.05 -0.76
CA LEU A 279 4.13 -3.43 0.40
C LEU A 279 3.81 -2.67 1.70
N PRO A 280 2.63 -2.84 2.29
CA PRO A 280 2.32 -2.25 3.59
C PRO A 280 3.31 -2.70 4.66
N THR A 281 3.46 -1.91 5.71
CA THR A 281 4.40 -2.24 6.79
C THR A 281 3.93 -3.45 7.57
N ARG A 282 4.73 -4.52 7.55
CA ARG A 282 4.50 -5.78 8.28
C ARG A 282 5.30 -5.85 9.58
N GLY A 283 5.01 -6.87 10.40
CA GLY A 283 5.69 -7.06 11.69
C GLY A 283 5.41 -5.94 12.67
N MET A 284 4.25 -5.32 12.57
CA MET A 284 3.80 -4.29 13.49
C MET A 284 3.22 -4.91 14.75
N LYS A 285 3.38 -4.20 15.87
CA LYS A 285 2.79 -4.61 17.15
C LYS A 285 1.29 -4.84 16.98
N GLY A 286 0.85 -6.06 17.28
CA GLY A 286 -0.52 -6.48 17.27
C GLY A 286 -1.31 -6.01 18.49
N TRP A 287 -2.60 -6.29 18.53
CA TRP A 287 -3.50 -5.98 19.64
C TRP A 287 -3.11 -6.69 20.94
N ASN A 288 -2.42 -7.83 20.85
CA ASN A 288 -2.00 -8.71 21.94
C ASN A 288 -0.53 -8.51 22.38
N TRP A 289 0.13 -7.44 21.90
CA TRP A 289 1.52 -7.17 22.26
C TRP A 289 1.67 -6.83 23.75
N THR A 290 2.53 -7.58 24.46
CA THR A 290 2.73 -7.44 25.92
C THR A 290 3.95 -6.60 26.30
N GLY A 291 4.86 -6.33 25.36
CA GLY A 291 6.13 -5.68 25.66
C GLY A 291 7.24 -6.60 26.16
N GLU A 292 6.99 -7.91 26.33
CA GLU A 292 7.99 -8.88 26.79
C GLU A 292 9.12 -9.13 25.78
N ASP A 293 8.79 -9.08 24.48
CA ASP A 293 9.75 -9.26 23.41
C ASP A 293 9.62 -8.15 22.36
N HIS A 294 10.76 -7.60 21.94
CA HIS A 294 10.85 -6.52 20.95
C HIS A 294 11.24 -7.02 19.55
N SER A 295 11.17 -8.33 19.33
CA SER A 295 11.52 -8.93 18.03
C SER A 295 10.41 -9.83 17.50
N TRP A 296 9.89 -9.50 16.31
CA TRP A 296 8.93 -10.33 15.60
C TRP A 296 9.49 -11.73 15.24
N THR A 297 10.81 -11.86 15.10
CA THR A 297 11.45 -13.15 14.82
C THR A 297 11.42 -14.12 15.99
N ARG A 298 11.23 -13.62 17.22
CA ARG A 298 11.14 -14.45 18.44
C ARG A 298 9.71 -14.67 18.93
N LYS A 299 8.86 -13.66 18.72
CA LYS A 299 7.44 -13.69 19.13
C LYS A 299 6.55 -13.21 18.00
N PRO A 300 6.50 -13.89 16.84
CA PRO A 300 5.75 -13.44 15.68
C PRO A 300 4.27 -13.18 15.98
N GLU A 301 3.65 -13.95 16.87
CA GLU A 301 2.25 -13.81 17.27
C GLU A 301 1.91 -12.46 17.90
N HIS A 302 2.89 -11.74 18.46
CA HIS A 302 2.70 -10.39 18.98
C HIS A 302 2.88 -9.31 17.91
N TYR A 303 3.26 -9.69 16.69
CA TYR A 303 3.57 -8.81 15.57
C TYR A 303 2.74 -9.15 14.33
N GLY A 304 1.52 -9.65 14.55
CA GLY A 304 0.58 -10.03 13.51
C GLY A 304 -0.19 -8.87 12.89
N ALA A 305 0.12 -7.62 13.23
CA ALA A 305 -0.53 -6.50 12.59
C ALA A 305 0.16 -6.10 11.28
N ILE A 306 -0.64 -5.75 10.27
CA ILE A 306 -0.20 -5.07 9.04
C ILE A 306 -0.69 -3.63 9.10
N HIS A 307 0.21 -2.66 8.90
CA HIS A 307 -0.14 -1.25 8.82
C HIS A 307 -0.25 -0.83 7.36
N PHE A 308 -1.47 -0.55 6.96
CA PHE A 308 -1.84 -0.08 5.64
C PHE A 308 -1.88 1.45 5.63
N HIS A 309 -1.46 2.05 4.50
CA HIS A 309 -1.52 3.49 4.28
C HIS A 309 -1.97 3.79 2.85
N SER A 310 -2.66 4.90 2.69
CA SER A 310 -3.15 5.37 1.40
C SER A 310 -2.07 5.95 0.49
N ASP A 311 -0.88 6.17 1.01
CA ASP A 311 0.29 6.71 0.33
C ASP A 311 1.46 5.71 0.25
N ASP A 312 1.26 4.46 0.65
CA ASP A 312 2.24 3.40 0.43
C ASP A 312 2.49 3.23 -1.08
N LEU A 313 3.76 3.18 -1.47
CA LEU A 313 4.18 2.98 -2.84
C LEU A 313 5.42 2.11 -2.88
N TYR A 314 5.36 1.00 -3.64
CA TYR A 314 6.51 0.14 -3.88
C TYR A 314 7.24 0.51 -5.16
N ASP A 315 6.50 0.61 -6.26
CA ASP A 315 6.99 1.03 -7.58
C ASP A 315 5.85 1.77 -8.28
N ALA A 316 6.14 2.93 -8.81
CA ALA A 316 5.18 3.66 -9.64
C ALA A 316 4.83 2.92 -10.94
N ALA A 317 5.63 1.90 -11.30
CA ALA A 317 5.46 1.00 -12.45
C ALA A 317 5.36 1.75 -13.80
N TRP A 318 5.98 2.93 -13.88
CA TRP A 318 5.99 3.74 -15.10
C TRP A 318 6.71 3.03 -16.25
N GLU A 319 6.29 3.30 -17.46
CA GLU A 319 6.95 2.83 -18.66
C GLU A 319 8.34 3.49 -18.83
N THR A 320 9.27 2.74 -19.42
CA THR A 320 10.59 3.26 -19.72
C THR A 320 10.52 4.31 -20.83
N SER A 321 11.01 5.52 -20.54
CA SER A 321 11.05 6.63 -21.48
C SER A 321 12.38 6.76 -22.21
N VAL A 322 13.50 6.45 -21.54
CA VAL A 322 14.86 6.53 -22.09
C VAL A 322 15.73 5.40 -21.54
N GLU A 323 16.44 4.71 -22.40
CA GLU A 323 17.51 3.79 -22.02
C GLU A 323 18.88 4.42 -22.31
N VAL A 324 19.72 4.47 -21.28
CA VAL A 324 21.06 5.08 -21.39
C VAL A 324 22.13 4.01 -21.21
N THR A 325 22.91 3.78 -22.27
CA THR A 325 24.11 2.96 -22.17
C THR A 325 25.26 3.83 -21.69
N LEU A 326 25.81 3.51 -20.53
CA LEU A 326 26.89 4.27 -19.91
C LEU A 326 28.20 4.08 -20.67
N PRO A 327 28.96 5.15 -20.98
CA PRO A 327 30.31 5.02 -21.52
C PRO A 327 31.21 4.13 -20.65
N GLU A 328 32.06 3.31 -21.27
CA GLU A 328 32.90 2.34 -20.54
C GLU A 328 34.01 2.97 -19.67
N ASP A 329 34.35 4.23 -19.92
CA ASP A 329 35.42 4.94 -19.24
C ASP A 329 34.91 5.88 -18.13
N LEU A 330 33.62 5.81 -17.75
CA LEU A 330 33.08 6.67 -16.71
C LEU A 330 33.73 6.44 -15.35
N PRO A 331 34.27 7.48 -14.70
CA PRO A 331 34.73 7.39 -13.33
C PRO A 331 33.55 7.14 -12.36
N SER A 332 33.79 6.37 -11.31
CA SER A 332 32.77 6.22 -10.24
C SER A 332 32.40 7.56 -9.60
N GLY A 333 31.14 7.69 -9.22
CA GLY A 333 30.60 8.90 -8.58
C GLY A 333 29.12 9.14 -8.87
N PRO A 334 28.59 10.31 -8.48
CA PRO A 334 27.19 10.69 -8.73
C PRO A 334 27.01 11.19 -10.16
N TYR A 335 25.93 10.77 -10.78
CA TYR A 335 25.47 11.19 -12.11
C TYR A 335 23.97 11.45 -12.06
N ALA A 336 23.45 12.11 -13.07
CA ALA A 336 22.02 12.28 -13.26
C ALA A 336 21.68 12.27 -14.76
N LEU A 337 20.48 11.79 -15.07
CA LEU A 337 19.84 12.15 -16.32
C LEU A 337 19.15 13.50 -16.07
N HIS A 338 19.65 14.57 -16.68
CA HIS A 338 18.97 15.86 -16.69
C HIS A 338 17.88 15.82 -17.76
N VAL A 339 16.64 16.05 -17.35
CA VAL A 339 15.47 16.11 -18.22
C VAL A 339 14.83 17.49 -18.13
N SER A 340 14.34 18.02 -19.26
CA SER A 340 13.71 19.34 -19.30
C SER A 340 12.61 19.42 -20.36
N CYS A 341 11.57 20.24 -20.08
CA CYS A 341 10.43 20.44 -20.96
C CYS A 341 10.13 21.94 -21.14
N GLY A 342 10.87 22.62 -22.00
CA GLY A 342 10.75 24.06 -22.24
C GLY A 342 11.81 24.88 -21.51
N GLU A 343 11.55 26.17 -21.25
CA GLU A 343 12.51 27.09 -20.65
C GLU A 343 12.59 26.87 -19.11
N SER A 344 13.56 26.11 -18.66
CA SER A 344 13.83 25.85 -17.25
C SER A 344 14.36 27.07 -16.49
N ASP A 345 15.03 27.97 -17.17
CA ASP A 345 15.54 29.24 -16.58
C ASP A 345 14.41 30.16 -16.08
N VAL A 346 13.20 29.98 -16.60
CA VAL A 346 12.00 30.75 -16.23
C VAL A 346 11.14 30.00 -15.20
N ASP A 347 11.12 28.67 -15.25
CA ASP A 347 10.30 27.81 -14.40
C ASP A 347 11.06 26.54 -14.03
N ALA A 348 11.63 26.53 -12.83
CA ALA A 348 12.39 25.39 -12.28
C ALA A 348 11.57 24.10 -12.15
N THR A 349 10.22 24.15 -12.28
CA THR A 349 9.39 22.93 -12.31
C THR A 349 9.46 22.20 -13.65
N ARG A 350 10.11 22.78 -14.66
CA ARG A 350 10.26 22.23 -16.01
C ARG A 350 11.55 21.46 -16.22
N GLU A 351 12.31 21.22 -15.18
CA GLU A 351 13.49 20.36 -15.22
C GLU A 351 13.57 19.46 -14.00
N ASP A 352 14.23 18.30 -14.16
CA ASP A 352 14.57 17.38 -13.08
C ASP A 352 15.93 16.75 -13.35
N TYR A 353 16.61 16.37 -12.25
CA TYR A 353 17.89 15.69 -12.27
C TYR A 353 17.74 14.29 -11.65
N ILE A 354 17.43 13.30 -12.47
CA ILE A 354 17.19 11.92 -12.05
C ILE A 354 18.52 11.27 -11.68
N SER A 355 18.80 11.22 -10.39
CA SER A 355 20.09 10.85 -9.83
C SER A 355 20.34 9.34 -9.78
N PHE A 356 21.59 8.95 -10.09
CA PHE A 356 22.10 7.59 -9.91
C PHE A 356 23.61 7.60 -9.67
N PHE A 357 24.17 6.42 -9.37
CA PHE A 357 25.59 6.29 -9.07
C PHE A 357 26.29 5.36 -10.06
N VAL A 358 27.43 5.79 -10.59
CA VAL A 358 28.33 4.88 -11.30
C VAL A 358 29.28 4.25 -10.28
N THR A 359 29.26 2.94 -10.19
CA THR A 359 30.15 2.15 -9.31
C THR A 359 31.43 1.74 -10.04
N PRO A 360 32.54 1.48 -9.33
CA PRO A 360 33.69 0.85 -9.96
C PRO A 360 33.33 -0.52 -10.52
N PRO A 361 33.91 -0.93 -11.66
CA PRO A 361 33.67 -2.26 -12.20
C PRO A 361 33.95 -3.38 -11.19
N LYS A 362 33.08 -4.39 -11.13
CA LYS A 362 33.29 -5.58 -10.28
C LYS A 362 34.48 -6.40 -10.76
N ASP A 363 34.72 -6.47 -12.06
CA ASP A 363 35.87 -7.11 -12.64
C ASP A 363 37.17 -6.39 -12.24
N PRO A 364 38.08 -7.05 -11.51
CA PRO A 364 39.35 -6.47 -11.12
C PRO A 364 40.23 -6.00 -12.29
N ALA A 365 40.12 -6.66 -13.45
CA ALA A 365 40.88 -6.30 -14.64
C ALA A 365 40.46 -4.97 -15.26
N LYS A 366 39.17 -4.61 -15.11
CA LYS A 366 38.58 -3.33 -15.58
C LYS A 366 38.64 -2.19 -14.55
N ARG A 367 38.94 -2.54 -13.28
CA ARG A 367 38.78 -1.60 -12.15
C ARG A 367 39.82 -0.47 -12.07
N GLY A 368 40.98 -0.63 -12.70
CA GLY A 368 42.08 0.32 -12.58
C GLY A 368 42.59 0.46 -11.12
N LYS A 369 42.92 1.69 -10.69
CA LYS A 369 43.31 1.95 -9.30
C LYS A 369 42.12 1.80 -8.36
N ARG A 370 42.24 1.00 -7.31
CA ARG A 370 41.21 0.84 -6.28
C ARG A 370 40.85 2.19 -5.65
N PRO A 371 39.54 2.54 -5.57
CA PRO A 371 39.10 3.69 -4.78
C PRO A 371 39.54 3.55 -3.31
N LYS A 372 40.04 4.62 -2.73
CA LYS A 372 40.49 4.65 -1.32
C LYS A 372 39.36 5.06 -0.36
N LEU A 373 38.29 5.65 -0.89
CA LEU A 373 37.14 6.14 -0.13
C LEU A 373 35.87 5.45 -0.67
N CYS A 374 34.95 5.18 0.24
CA CYS A 374 33.62 4.67 -0.07
C CYS A 374 32.60 5.66 0.48
N PHE A 375 31.65 6.06 -0.34
CA PHE A 375 30.47 6.84 0.08
C PHE A 375 29.27 5.88 0.17
N LEU A 376 28.65 5.81 1.36
CA LEU A 376 27.40 5.08 1.57
C LEU A 376 26.25 6.05 1.30
N ALA A 377 25.60 5.89 0.14
CA ALA A 377 24.44 6.70 -0.23
C ALA A 377 23.21 6.29 0.58
N PRO A 378 22.52 7.24 1.24
CA PRO A 378 21.31 6.94 2.03
C PRO A 378 20.07 6.83 1.13
N THR A 379 20.05 5.83 0.24
CA THR A 379 19.00 5.67 -0.80
C THR A 379 17.59 5.43 -0.24
N CYS A 380 17.47 5.10 1.05
CA CYS A 380 16.15 5.03 1.72
C CYS A 380 15.56 6.40 2.07
N SER A 381 16.31 7.49 1.82
CA SER A 381 15.89 8.86 2.13
C SER A 381 15.67 9.73 0.87
N TYR A 382 15.75 9.11 -0.32
CA TYR A 382 15.51 9.78 -1.59
C TYR A 382 14.06 9.67 -2.00
#